data_2b2ba664a7831ea034b0b295c878ad45
#
_entry.id   2b2ba664a7831ea034b0b295c878ad45
#
_cell.length_a   1.000
_cell.length_b   1.000
_cell.length_c   1.000
_cell.angle_alpha   90.00
_cell.angle_beta   90.00
_cell.angle_gamma   90.00
#
_symmetry.space_group_name_H-M   'P 1'
#
loop_
_entity.id
_entity.type
_entity.pdbx_description
1 polymer ?
#
loop_
_entity_poly.entity_id
_entity_poly.type
_entity_poly.pdbx_seq_one_letter_code
_entity_poly.pdbx_strand_id
1 'polypeptide(L)'
;MLSYGSYGCVYYPGTDCNGNTDKTHVSKIVNTKYSAREVAIGKKIKQIPNYKDFFVPVETSCPIQSNKIKRCRALAYETTFTLLTMPYLKPVQVPFDSTTFNTLTYAIELLIEYEVVHFDIKLDNIICTPKPYLIDFGISLDMSHVDLAAYFFVYDPNQFSWPIEVHLLCYMIDHNWSEASLKKVCEEVCRSPIETLLKETEKDYETKCIQHYSYVWKLPRKEVIAKLMEGWRTWDMYALTLLLSQKHVNLHYDATKRLPPAASRFAGP
;
A
#
# COMPACT_ATOMS: atom_id res chain seq x y z
N MET A 1 15.27 16.37 2.39
CA MET A 1 14.60 15.09 2.13
C MET A 1 13.72 14.83 3.32
N LEU A 2 12.44 14.64 3.13
CA LEU A 2 11.44 14.42 4.18
C LEU A 2 11.39 12.92 4.56
N SER A 3 11.26 12.05 3.56
CA SER A 3 11.24 10.60 3.75
C SER A 3 11.83 9.88 2.53
N TYR A 4 12.11 8.59 2.69
CA TYR A 4 12.44 7.69 1.59
C TYR A 4 11.75 6.35 1.81
N GLY A 5 11.33 5.70 0.73
CA GLY A 5 10.72 4.38 0.72
C GLY A 5 11.36 3.50 -0.36
N SER A 6 10.83 2.29 -0.53
CA SER A 6 11.36 1.31 -1.50
C SER A 6 11.32 1.82 -2.95
N TYR A 7 10.42 2.73 -3.29
CA TYR A 7 10.17 3.18 -4.66
C TYR A 7 10.64 4.60 -4.94
N GLY A 8 11.16 5.35 -3.95
CA GLY A 8 11.59 6.72 -4.18
C GLY A 8 11.85 7.54 -2.94
N CYS A 9 12.06 8.83 -3.14
CA CYS A 9 12.34 9.79 -2.08
C CYS A 9 11.38 10.98 -2.15
N VAL A 10 10.92 11.44 -0.97
CA VAL A 10 10.03 12.58 -0.82
C VAL A 10 10.81 13.76 -0.26
N TYR A 11 10.61 14.94 -0.84
CA TYR A 11 11.29 16.19 -0.48
C TYR A 11 10.27 17.26 -0.07
N TYR A 12 10.62 18.00 0.98
CA TYR A 12 9.94 19.23 1.39
C TYR A 12 10.98 20.30 1.74
N PRO A 13 10.81 21.55 1.33
CA PRO A 13 9.82 22.02 0.35
C PRO A 13 9.89 21.23 -0.95
N GLY A 14 8.75 21.16 -1.69
CA GLY A 14 8.69 20.54 -2.98
C GLY A 14 9.44 21.33 -4.05
N THR A 15 9.61 20.71 -5.21
CA THR A 15 10.12 21.35 -6.42
C THR A 15 9.13 21.05 -7.54
N ASP A 16 8.72 22.08 -8.28
CA ASP A 16 7.88 21.92 -9.45
C ASP A 16 8.65 21.39 -10.68
N CYS A 17 7.96 21.13 -11.78
CA CYS A 17 8.54 20.65 -13.03
C CYS A 17 9.53 21.67 -13.67
N ASN A 18 9.45 22.93 -13.31
CA ASN A 18 10.36 23.99 -13.78
C ASN A 18 11.60 24.17 -12.89
N GLY A 19 11.65 23.44 -11.76
CA GLY A 19 12.74 23.50 -10.79
C GLY A 19 12.57 24.56 -9.71
N ASN A 20 11.40 25.22 -9.62
CA ASN A 20 11.14 26.21 -8.59
C ASN A 20 10.76 25.50 -7.27
N THR A 21 11.22 26.08 -6.15
CA THR A 21 10.87 25.58 -4.82
C THR A 21 9.43 25.98 -4.47
N ASP A 22 8.66 25.02 -3.99
CA ASP A 22 7.27 25.19 -3.56
C ASP A 22 7.06 24.69 -2.13
N LYS A 23 6.70 25.62 -1.23
CA LYS A 23 6.42 25.32 0.18
C LYS A 23 5.00 24.78 0.43
N THR A 24 4.14 24.80 -0.59
CA THR A 24 2.78 24.27 -0.49
C THR A 24 2.68 22.80 -0.92
N HIS A 25 3.75 22.28 -1.53
CA HIS A 25 3.83 20.93 -2.05
C HIS A 25 5.02 20.14 -1.53
N VAL A 26 4.91 18.83 -1.59
CA VAL A 26 6.03 17.88 -1.56
C VAL A 26 6.32 17.39 -2.96
N SER A 27 7.56 16.96 -3.19
CA SER A 27 7.99 16.30 -4.43
C SER A 27 8.43 14.89 -4.11
N LYS A 28 7.86 13.90 -4.79
CA LYS A 28 8.28 12.50 -4.76
C LYS A 28 9.02 12.17 -6.05
N ILE A 29 10.27 11.71 -5.94
CA ILE A 29 11.03 11.23 -7.09
C ILE A 29 11.01 9.73 -7.08
N VAL A 30 10.54 9.15 -8.18
CA VAL A 30 10.38 7.70 -8.37
C VAL A 30 11.00 7.26 -9.69
N ASN A 31 11.26 5.95 -9.83
CA ASN A 31 11.55 5.39 -11.14
C ASN A 31 10.34 5.57 -12.07
N THR A 32 10.60 5.98 -13.31
CA THR A 32 9.55 6.24 -14.31
C THR A 32 8.64 5.03 -14.54
N LYS A 33 9.17 3.81 -14.44
CA LYS A 33 8.39 2.57 -14.58
C LYS A 33 7.21 2.50 -13.58
N TYR A 34 7.40 2.99 -12.36
CA TYR A 34 6.37 2.92 -11.31
C TYR A 34 5.48 4.16 -11.25
N SER A 35 5.95 5.31 -11.79
CA SER A 35 5.22 6.57 -11.75
C SER A 35 3.89 6.54 -12.50
N ALA A 36 3.81 5.82 -13.62
CA ALA A 36 2.63 5.77 -14.47
C ALA A 36 1.39 5.25 -13.72
N ARG A 37 1.58 4.23 -12.87
CA ARG A 37 0.53 3.68 -12.01
C ARG A 37 0.00 4.72 -11.03
N GLU A 38 0.90 5.34 -10.25
CA GLU A 38 0.52 6.33 -9.23
C GLU A 38 -0.20 7.53 -9.86
N VAL A 39 0.23 7.97 -11.04
CA VAL A 39 -0.44 9.02 -11.81
C VAL A 39 -1.82 8.60 -12.31
N ALA A 40 -1.96 7.37 -12.83
CA ALA A 40 -3.25 6.86 -13.30
C ALA A 40 -4.27 6.72 -12.17
N ILE A 41 -3.86 6.13 -11.04
CA ILE A 41 -4.68 6.06 -9.82
C ILE A 41 -5.04 7.46 -9.32
N GLY A 42 -4.09 8.39 -9.29
CA GLY A 42 -4.36 9.77 -8.91
C GLY A 42 -5.42 10.46 -9.78
N LYS A 43 -5.45 10.19 -11.09
CA LYS A 43 -6.51 10.68 -11.98
C LYS A 43 -7.87 10.07 -11.65
N LYS A 44 -7.92 8.79 -11.31
CA LYS A 44 -9.15 8.10 -10.94
C LYS A 44 -9.70 8.62 -9.60
N ILE A 45 -8.84 8.80 -8.60
CA ILE A 45 -9.20 9.38 -7.30
C ILE A 45 -9.78 10.80 -7.45
N LYS A 46 -9.24 11.61 -8.35
CA LYS A 46 -9.74 12.98 -8.60
C LYS A 46 -11.17 13.03 -9.18
N GLN A 47 -11.71 11.91 -9.64
CA GLN A 47 -13.11 11.79 -10.07
C GLN A 47 -14.06 11.58 -8.89
N ILE A 48 -13.55 11.18 -7.72
CA ILE A 48 -14.34 11.01 -6.50
C ILE A 48 -14.81 12.41 -6.02
N PRO A 49 -16.11 12.63 -5.79
CA PRO A 49 -16.61 13.88 -5.23
C PRO A 49 -15.90 14.19 -3.90
N ASN A 50 -15.48 15.43 -3.72
CA ASN A 50 -14.79 15.89 -2.50
C ASN A 50 -13.53 15.08 -2.14
N TYR A 51 -12.84 14.46 -3.11
CA TYR A 51 -11.65 13.66 -2.87
C TYR A 51 -10.61 14.35 -2.00
N LYS A 52 -10.48 15.68 -2.11
CA LYS A 52 -9.56 16.51 -1.32
C LYS A 52 -9.82 16.46 0.19
N ASP A 53 -10.95 15.92 0.61
CA ASP A 53 -11.28 15.74 2.02
C ASP A 53 -10.69 14.46 2.62
N PHE A 54 -10.25 13.53 1.79
CA PHE A 54 -9.83 12.18 2.20
C PHE A 54 -8.51 11.74 1.62
N PHE A 55 -8.10 12.27 0.44
CA PHE A 55 -6.99 11.74 -0.34
C PHE A 55 -6.02 12.83 -0.78
N VAL A 56 -4.73 12.45 -0.88
CA VAL A 56 -3.67 13.29 -1.43
C VAL A 56 -3.05 12.60 -2.65
N PRO A 57 -3.75 12.59 -3.79
CA PRO A 57 -3.22 12.01 -5.02
C PRO A 57 -2.17 12.92 -5.67
N VAL A 58 -1.40 12.35 -6.59
CA VAL A 58 -0.48 13.11 -7.44
C VAL A 58 -1.21 14.22 -8.20
N GLU A 59 -0.72 15.47 -8.10
CA GLU A 59 -1.27 16.61 -8.84
C GLU A 59 -0.62 16.79 -10.19
N THR A 60 0.72 16.81 -10.23
CA THR A 60 1.49 16.92 -11.48
C THR A 60 2.59 15.89 -11.54
N SER A 61 3.08 15.62 -12.74
CA SER A 61 4.20 14.72 -12.98
C SER A 61 5.02 15.18 -14.17
N CYS A 62 6.34 15.03 -14.11
CA CYS A 62 7.25 15.33 -15.21
C CYS A 62 8.54 14.50 -15.12
N PRO A 63 9.19 14.24 -16.27
CA PRO A 63 10.53 13.65 -16.27
C PRO A 63 11.54 14.52 -15.54
N ILE A 64 12.48 13.91 -14.83
CA ILE A 64 13.58 14.61 -14.17
C ILE A 64 14.92 13.98 -14.53
N GLN A 65 15.96 14.81 -14.68
CA GLN A 65 17.30 14.33 -15.01
C GLN A 65 18.02 13.76 -13.77
N SER A 66 18.84 12.74 -13.97
CA SER A 66 19.56 12.01 -12.91
C SER A 66 20.46 12.89 -12.05
N ASN A 67 21.03 13.98 -12.60
CA ASN A 67 21.90 14.90 -11.86
C ASN A 67 21.20 15.67 -10.73
N LYS A 68 19.85 15.71 -10.73
CA LYS A 68 19.05 16.36 -9.69
C LYS A 68 18.73 15.43 -8.50
N ILE A 69 19.18 14.15 -8.54
CA ILE A 69 18.76 13.09 -7.59
C ILE A 69 19.87 12.74 -6.59
N LYS A 70 20.84 13.60 -6.38
CA LYS A 70 22.09 13.35 -5.65
C LYS A 70 22.00 12.74 -4.23
N ARG A 71 20.80 12.49 -3.67
CA ARG A 71 20.64 11.98 -2.29
C ARG A 71 19.58 10.90 -2.12
N CYS A 72 19.03 10.35 -3.19
CA CYS A 72 18.02 9.28 -3.09
C CYS A 72 18.66 7.90 -3.25
N ARG A 73 18.96 7.23 -2.14
CA ARG A 73 19.58 5.89 -2.16
C ARG A 73 18.66 4.82 -2.78
N ALA A 74 17.35 4.97 -2.63
CA ALA A 74 16.37 4.03 -3.22
C ALA A 74 16.44 3.98 -4.75
N LEU A 75 17.02 5.02 -5.39
CA LEU A 75 17.11 5.16 -6.84
C LEU A 75 18.55 5.08 -7.37
N ALA A 76 19.50 4.61 -6.56
CA ALA A 76 20.92 4.65 -6.88
C ALA A 76 21.31 3.89 -8.17
N TYR A 77 20.53 2.89 -8.54
CA TYR A 77 20.76 2.02 -9.72
C TYR A 77 19.77 2.29 -10.87
N GLU A 78 18.91 3.27 -10.74
CA GLU A 78 17.92 3.60 -11.73
C GLU A 78 18.41 4.62 -12.74
N THR A 79 17.86 4.60 -13.95
CA THR A 79 18.31 5.48 -15.06
C THR A 79 17.28 6.51 -15.49
N THR A 80 15.99 6.23 -15.23
CA THR A 80 14.89 7.10 -15.62
C THR A 80 14.02 7.46 -14.43
N PHE A 81 13.70 8.75 -14.30
CA PHE A 81 13.04 9.28 -13.11
C PHE A 81 11.88 10.19 -13.47
N THR A 82 10.86 10.15 -12.64
CA THR A 82 9.71 11.04 -12.68
C THR A 82 9.59 11.78 -11.36
N LEU A 83 9.42 13.08 -11.46
CA LEU A 83 9.02 13.94 -10.35
C LEU A 83 7.50 13.93 -10.27
N LEU A 84 6.97 13.61 -9.10
CA LEU A 84 5.55 13.71 -8.77
C LEU A 84 5.37 14.82 -7.74
N THR A 85 4.37 15.69 -7.89
CA THR A 85 4.05 16.70 -6.89
C THR A 85 2.70 16.42 -6.25
N MET A 86 2.61 16.65 -4.96
CA MET A 86 1.40 16.48 -4.15
C MET A 86 1.33 17.60 -3.10
N PRO A 87 0.12 18.01 -2.66
CA PRO A 87 -0.04 18.97 -1.58
C PRO A 87 0.75 18.56 -0.32
N TYR A 88 1.41 19.51 0.30
CA TYR A 88 2.01 19.30 1.61
C TYR A 88 0.95 19.40 2.69
N LEU A 89 0.73 18.33 3.42
CA LEU A 89 -0.06 18.34 4.63
C LEU A 89 0.87 18.46 5.84
N LYS A 90 0.67 19.49 6.69
CA LYS A 90 1.42 19.60 7.93
C LYS A 90 0.84 18.60 8.96
N PRO A 91 1.58 17.55 9.32
CA PRO A 91 1.06 16.54 10.25
C PRO A 91 0.78 17.14 11.61
N VAL A 92 -0.35 16.76 12.22
CA VAL A 92 -0.63 16.98 13.63
C VAL A 92 -0.89 15.65 14.29
N GLN A 93 -0.53 15.57 15.58
CA GLN A 93 -0.75 14.38 16.36
C GLN A 93 -2.21 14.30 16.76
N VAL A 94 -2.88 13.23 16.36
CA VAL A 94 -4.26 12.93 16.78
C VAL A 94 -4.34 11.48 17.26
N PRO A 95 -5.21 11.18 18.22
CA PRO A 95 -5.43 9.80 18.63
C PRO A 95 -6.09 9.01 17.47
N PHE A 96 -5.75 7.75 17.35
CA PHE A 96 -6.46 6.82 16.46
C PHE A 96 -7.71 6.32 17.20
N ASP A 97 -8.72 7.16 17.24
CA ASP A 97 -10.02 6.92 17.88
C ASP A 97 -11.09 6.45 16.88
N SER A 98 -12.31 6.28 17.39
CA SER A 98 -13.45 5.89 16.56
C SER A 98 -13.77 6.90 15.45
N THR A 99 -13.53 8.19 15.67
CA THR A 99 -13.77 9.25 14.67
C THR A 99 -12.78 9.12 13.51
N THR A 100 -11.49 8.95 13.83
CA THR A 100 -10.44 8.69 12.85
C THR A 100 -10.72 7.41 12.07
N PHE A 101 -11.09 6.33 12.78
CA PHE A 101 -11.44 5.06 12.15
C PHE A 101 -12.63 5.19 11.20
N ASN A 102 -13.73 5.82 11.63
CA ASN A 102 -14.92 6.01 10.80
C ASN A 102 -14.63 6.86 9.56
N THR A 103 -13.80 7.90 9.70
CA THR A 103 -13.39 8.74 8.55
C THR A 103 -12.59 7.94 7.53
N LEU A 104 -11.65 7.09 7.97
CA LEU A 104 -10.86 6.23 7.10
C LEU A 104 -11.72 5.12 6.48
N THR A 105 -12.68 4.55 7.23
CA THR A 105 -13.66 3.60 6.70
C THR A 105 -14.44 4.21 5.53
N TYR A 106 -14.98 5.41 5.72
CA TYR A 106 -15.69 6.11 4.65
C TYR A 106 -14.79 6.42 3.45
N ALA A 107 -13.53 6.80 3.69
CA ALA A 107 -12.56 6.99 2.61
C ALA A 107 -12.32 5.70 1.80
N ILE A 108 -12.20 4.55 2.48
CA ILE A 108 -12.05 3.25 1.81
C ILE A 108 -13.31 2.89 1.02
N GLU A 109 -14.51 3.13 1.57
CA GLU A 109 -15.77 2.90 0.86
C GLU A 109 -15.84 3.71 -0.43
N LEU A 110 -15.41 4.98 -0.41
CA LEU A 110 -15.30 5.80 -1.62
C LEU A 110 -14.31 5.20 -2.64
N LEU A 111 -13.16 4.70 -2.20
CA LEU A 111 -12.23 4.03 -3.11
C LEU A 111 -12.87 2.79 -3.75
N ILE A 112 -13.59 1.98 -2.97
CA ILE A 112 -14.30 0.78 -3.46
C ILE A 112 -15.36 1.13 -4.51
N GLU A 113 -16.13 2.19 -4.31
CA GLU A 113 -17.13 2.68 -5.29
C GLU A 113 -16.49 3.04 -6.64
N TYR A 114 -15.25 3.55 -6.60
CA TYR A 114 -14.47 3.89 -7.79
C TYR A 114 -13.52 2.77 -8.22
N GLU A 115 -13.73 1.54 -7.74
CA GLU A 115 -12.94 0.35 -8.09
C GLU A 115 -11.43 0.54 -7.87
N VAL A 116 -11.05 1.23 -6.80
CA VAL A 116 -9.67 1.42 -6.36
C VAL A 116 -9.45 0.66 -5.06
N VAL A 117 -8.32 -0.03 -4.95
CA VAL A 117 -7.79 -0.57 -3.69
C VAL A 117 -6.50 0.20 -3.38
N HIS A 118 -6.40 0.76 -2.18
CA HIS A 118 -5.18 1.46 -1.74
C HIS A 118 -3.99 0.50 -1.67
N PHE A 119 -4.23 -0.69 -1.14
CA PHE A 119 -3.32 -1.83 -1.09
C PHE A 119 -2.11 -1.68 -0.14
N ASP A 120 -1.92 -0.50 0.48
CA ASP A 120 -0.84 -0.22 1.44
C ASP A 120 -1.35 0.61 2.63
N ILE A 121 -2.49 0.21 3.21
CA ILE A 121 -3.04 0.87 4.41
C ILE A 121 -2.15 0.55 5.60
N LYS A 122 -1.45 1.56 6.09
CA LYS A 122 -0.59 1.54 7.28
C LYS A 122 -0.43 2.94 7.85
N LEU A 123 0.08 3.07 9.08
CA LEU A 123 0.22 4.37 9.75
C LEU A 123 1.05 5.37 8.95
N ASP A 124 2.11 4.91 8.31
CA ASP A 124 3.00 5.77 7.50
C ASP A 124 2.28 6.39 6.28
N ASN A 125 1.17 5.80 5.86
CA ASN A 125 0.35 6.27 4.74
C ASN A 125 -0.94 6.98 5.18
N ILE A 126 -1.01 7.38 6.47
CA ILE A 126 -2.10 8.17 7.04
C ILE A 126 -1.51 9.46 7.61
N ILE A 127 -1.90 10.62 7.07
CA ILE A 127 -1.54 11.93 7.63
C ILE A 127 -2.79 12.57 8.23
N CYS A 128 -2.68 13.02 9.49
CA CYS A 128 -3.75 13.77 10.14
C CYS A 128 -3.44 15.28 10.18
N THR A 129 -4.45 16.15 9.82
CA THR A 129 -4.32 17.61 9.80
C THR A 129 -5.66 18.37 9.91
N PRO A 130 -6.47 18.38 10.94
CA PRO A 130 -6.58 17.42 12.05
C PRO A 130 -7.30 16.12 11.65
N LYS A 131 -8.06 16.09 10.53
CA LYS A 131 -8.71 14.86 10.04
C LYS A 131 -7.70 13.97 9.30
N PRO A 132 -7.93 12.65 9.25
CA PRO A 132 -7.03 11.73 8.56
C PRO A 132 -7.17 11.82 7.05
N TYR A 133 -6.04 11.65 6.36
CA TYR A 133 -5.92 11.55 4.90
C TYR A 133 -5.13 10.32 4.51
N LEU A 134 -5.56 9.61 3.49
CA LEU A 134 -4.79 8.57 2.85
C LEU A 134 -3.84 9.18 1.82
N ILE A 135 -2.57 8.75 1.89
CA ILE A 135 -1.49 9.18 1.01
C ILE A 135 -0.77 7.98 0.41
N ASP A 136 0.07 8.21 -0.58
CA ASP A 136 0.95 7.22 -1.23
C ASP A 136 0.17 6.08 -1.94
N PHE A 137 -0.30 6.38 -3.12
CA PHE A 137 -1.02 5.45 -4.00
C PHE A 137 -0.07 4.68 -4.97
N GLY A 138 1.22 4.58 -4.64
CA GLY A 138 2.25 4.01 -5.51
C GLY A 138 2.06 2.52 -5.86
N ILE A 139 1.40 1.74 -4.98
CA ILE A 139 1.08 0.34 -5.23
C ILE A 139 -0.42 0.05 -5.31
N SER A 140 -1.24 1.10 -5.35
CA SER A 140 -2.71 0.96 -5.43
C SER A 140 -3.15 0.26 -6.71
N LEU A 141 -4.29 -0.41 -6.64
CA LEU A 141 -4.84 -1.21 -7.74
C LEU A 141 -6.05 -0.51 -8.37
N ASP A 142 -6.10 -0.50 -9.70
CA ASP A 142 -7.32 -0.22 -10.45
C ASP A 142 -8.04 -1.54 -10.76
N MET A 143 -9.13 -1.82 -10.04
CA MET A 143 -9.84 -3.09 -10.14
C MET A 143 -10.66 -3.23 -11.42
N SER A 144 -10.91 -2.13 -12.15
CA SER A 144 -11.53 -2.19 -13.48
C SER A 144 -10.57 -2.75 -14.55
N HIS A 145 -9.24 -2.68 -14.31
CA HIS A 145 -8.19 -3.06 -15.27
C HIS A 145 -6.98 -3.69 -14.56
N VAL A 146 -7.20 -4.66 -13.65
CA VAL A 146 -6.11 -5.26 -12.89
C VAL A 146 -5.28 -6.23 -13.75
N ASP A 147 -3.99 -5.95 -13.86
CA ASP A 147 -3.00 -6.90 -14.40
C ASP A 147 -2.38 -7.69 -13.23
N LEU A 148 -2.80 -8.95 -13.11
CA LEU A 148 -2.35 -9.81 -12.02
C LEU A 148 -0.83 -9.97 -11.97
N ALA A 149 -0.18 -10.15 -13.12
CA ALA A 149 1.27 -10.34 -13.18
C ALA A 149 2.04 -9.07 -12.81
N ALA A 150 1.47 -7.89 -13.09
CA ALA A 150 2.09 -6.62 -12.74
C ALA A 150 1.90 -6.22 -11.27
N TYR A 151 0.91 -6.78 -10.57
CA TYR A 151 0.56 -6.37 -9.21
C TYR A 151 0.86 -7.43 -8.14
N PHE A 152 0.73 -8.73 -8.46
CA PHE A 152 0.86 -9.82 -7.49
C PHE A 152 2.13 -10.66 -7.71
N PHE A 153 3.22 -10.02 -8.16
CA PHE A 153 4.46 -10.71 -8.49
C PHE A 153 5.44 -10.90 -7.32
N VAL A 154 5.09 -10.41 -6.13
CA VAL A 154 5.93 -10.54 -4.94
C VAL A 154 5.16 -11.24 -3.84
N TYR A 155 5.64 -12.41 -3.44
CA TYR A 155 5.17 -13.10 -2.26
C TYR A 155 6.03 -12.71 -1.05
N ASP A 156 5.44 -12.00 -0.09
CA ASP A 156 6.08 -11.67 1.19
C ASP A 156 5.15 -12.03 2.36
N PRO A 157 5.39 -13.13 3.07
CA PRO A 157 4.56 -13.56 4.19
C PRO A 157 4.59 -12.61 5.39
N ASN A 158 5.54 -11.65 5.42
CA ASN A 158 5.64 -10.65 6.49
C ASN A 158 4.84 -9.36 6.20
N GLN A 159 4.18 -9.27 5.07
CA GLN A 159 3.33 -8.12 4.73
C GLN A 159 1.96 -8.26 5.41
N PHE A 160 1.90 -7.99 6.70
CA PHE A 160 0.75 -8.25 7.56
C PHE A 160 -0.51 -7.44 7.22
N SER A 161 -0.37 -6.32 6.54
CA SER A 161 -1.51 -5.53 6.08
C SER A 161 -2.29 -6.19 4.94
N TRP A 162 -1.75 -7.27 4.35
CA TRP A 162 -2.45 -8.01 3.31
C TRP A 162 -3.21 -9.19 3.89
N PRO A 163 -4.48 -9.38 3.50
CA PRO A 163 -5.23 -10.57 3.89
C PRO A 163 -4.70 -11.82 3.17
N ILE A 164 -5.10 -12.98 3.67
CA ILE A 164 -4.59 -14.27 3.18
C ILE A 164 -4.81 -14.46 1.68
N GLU A 165 -5.92 -13.96 1.11
CA GLU A 165 -6.22 -14.01 -0.32
C GLU A 165 -5.13 -13.37 -1.16
N VAL A 166 -4.60 -12.24 -0.71
CA VAL A 166 -3.52 -11.52 -1.41
C VAL A 166 -2.24 -12.33 -1.39
N HIS A 167 -1.88 -12.93 -0.25
CA HIS A 167 -0.71 -13.80 -0.16
C HIS A 167 -0.84 -15.03 -1.05
N LEU A 168 -2.03 -15.66 -1.09
CA LEU A 168 -2.31 -16.78 -1.97
C LEU A 168 -2.20 -16.37 -3.45
N LEU A 169 -2.73 -15.19 -3.83
CA LEU A 169 -2.62 -14.65 -5.17
C LEU A 169 -1.17 -14.40 -5.56
N CYS A 170 -0.39 -13.71 -4.71
CA CYS A 170 1.03 -13.44 -4.95
C CYS A 170 1.81 -14.75 -5.13
N TYR A 171 1.58 -15.73 -4.26
CA TYR A 171 2.24 -17.03 -4.38
C TYR A 171 1.88 -17.73 -5.70
N MET A 172 0.59 -17.75 -6.06
CA MET A 172 0.12 -18.42 -7.28
C MET A 172 0.60 -17.76 -8.57
N ILE A 173 0.81 -16.46 -8.57
CA ILE A 173 1.31 -15.74 -9.76
C ILE A 173 2.80 -16.01 -9.97
N ASP A 174 3.57 -16.05 -8.89
CA ASP A 174 5.04 -16.18 -8.94
C ASP A 174 5.53 -17.64 -8.94
N HIS A 175 4.73 -18.59 -8.44
CA HIS A 175 5.12 -19.97 -8.25
C HIS A 175 4.15 -20.97 -8.90
N ASN A 176 4.66 -22.17 -9.19
CA ASN A 176 3.80 -23.33 -9.44
C ASN A 176 3.12 -23.73 -8.13
N TRP A 177 1.80 -23.83 -8.15
CA TRP A 177 0.99 -24.09 -6.97
C TRP A 177 0.40 -25.50 -6.92
N SER A 178 0.17 -25.98 -5.71
CA SER A 178 -0.56 -27.20 -5.39
C SER A 178 -1.36 -26.98 -4.11
N GLU A 179 -2.24 -27.90 -3.76
CA GLU A 179 -2.93 -27.86 -2.45
C GLU A 179 -1.94 -27.75 -1.28
N ALA A 180 -0.84 -28.53 -1.32
CA ALA A 180 0.18 -28.50 -0.29
C ALA A 180 0.89 -27.13 -0.21
N SER A 181 1.15 -26.49 -1.36
CA SER A 181 1.74 -25.14 -1.41
C SER A 181 0.82 -24.09 -0.80
N LEU A 182 -0.49 -24.17 -1.08
CA LEU A 182 -1.47 -23.22 -0.51
C LEU A 182 -1.60 -23.39 1.00
N LYS A 183 -1.58 -24.62 1.52
CA LYS A 183 -1.51 -24.86 2.97
C LYS A 183 -0.28 -24.24 3.59
N LYS A 184 0.89 -24.43 2.97
CA LYS A 184 2.14 -23.83 3.42
C LYS A 184 2.08 -22.31 3.49
N VAL A 185 1.46 -21.65 2.48
CA VAL A 185 1.24 -20.20 2.52
C VAL A 185 0.39 -19.80 3.72
N CYS A 186 -0.71 -20.51 4.01
CA CYS A 186 -1.51 -20.26 5.20
C CYS A 186 -0.68 -20.39 6.49
N GLU A 187 0.12 -21.45 6.62
CA GLU A 187 1.00 -21.68 7.78
C GLU A 187 2.03 -20.55 7.94
N GLU A 188 2.65 -20.10 6.84
CA GLU A 188 3.68 -19.04 6.87
C GLU A 188 3.09 -17.67 7.24
N VAL A 189 1.94 -17.32 6.66
CA VAL A 189 1.28 -16.02 6.89
C VAL A 189 0.67 -15.94 8.29
N CYS A 190 0.11 -17.03 8.80
CA CYS A 190 -0.52 -17.06 10.12
C CYS A 190 0.46 -17.04 11.30
N ARG A 191 1.77 -17.24 11.07
CA ARG A 191 2.83 -17.13 12.11
C ARG A 191 3.09 -15.69 12.58
N SER A 192 2.36 -14.76 12.11
CA SER A 192 2.51 -13.34 12.41
C SER A 192 1.73 -12.91 13.65
N PRO A 193 1.90 -11.67 14.16
CA PRO A 193 1.37 -11.17 15.42
C PRO A 193 -0.17 -11.16 15.56
N ILE A 194 -0.87 -12.02 14.84
CA ILE A 194 -2.31 -12.22 14.87
C ILE A 194 -2.83 -12.62 16.27
N GLU A 195 -2.05 -13.40 17.03
CA GLU A 195 -2.40 -13.74 18.42
C GLU A 195 -2.73 -12.52 19.27
N THR A 196 -1.93 -11.46 19.10
CA THR A 196 -2.13 -10.20 19.83
C THR A 196 -3.35 -9.43 19.32
N LEU A 197 -3.71 -9.59 18.05
CA LEU A 197 -4.73 -8.82 17.37
C LEU A 197 -6.13 -9.42 17.54
N LEU A 198 -6.28 -10.73 17.39
CA LEU A 198 -7.58 -11.40 17.36
C LEU A 198 -7.91 -12.14 18.66
N LYS A 199 -7.01 -12.19 19.66
CA LYS A 199 -7.11 -13.05 20.85
C LYS A 199 -7.30 -14.53 20.52
N GLU A 200 -6.88 -14.92 19.33
CA GLU A 200 -6.88 -16.29 18.83
C GLU A 200 -5.44 -16.81 18.85
N THR A 201 -5.30 -18.11 19.02
CA THR A 201 -3.98 -18.73 18.85
C THR A 201 -3.63 -18.77 17.35
N GLU A 202 -2.33 -18.67 17.02
CA GLU A 202 -1.82 -18.81 15.66
C GLU A 202 -2.41 -20.06 14.95
N LYS A 203 -2.43 -21.18 15.66
CA LYS A 203 -2.97 -22.46 15.15
C LYS A 203 -4.46 -22.44 14.87
N ASP A 204 -5.25 -21.74 15.69
CA ASP A 204 -6.69 -21.63 15.50
C ASP A 204 -6.98 -20.78 14.25
N TYR A 205 -6.25 -19.70 14.06
CA TYR A 205 -6.38 -18.86 12.88
C TYR A 205 -5.94 -19.58 11.60
N GLU A 206 -4.80 -20.27 11.63
CA GLU A 206 -4.34 -21.14 10.54
C GLU A 206 -5.40 -22.17 10.16
N THR A 207 -5.95 -22.88 11.17
CA THR A 207 -7.00 -23.88 10.94
C THR A 207 -8.23 -23.27 10.26
N LYS A 208 -8.67 -22.09 10.70
CA LYS A 208 -9.80 -21.37 10.09
C LYS A 208 -9.50 -20.98 8.65
N CYS A 209 -8.31 -20.43 8.37
CA CYS A 209 -7.89 -20.10 7.01
C CYS A 209 -7.89 -21.33 6.10
N ILE A 210 -7.29 -22.42 6.54
CA ILE A 210 -7.25 -23.68 5.80
C ILE A 210 -8.67 -24.21 5.51
N GLN A 211 -9.56 -24.21 6.50
CA GLN A 211 -10.93 -24.64 6.33
C GLN A 211 -11.71 -23.73 5.37
N HIS A 212 -11.56 -22.40 5.54
CA HIS A 212 -12.27 -21.43 4.72
C HIS A 212 -11.90 -21.55 3.23
N TYR A 213 -10.61 -21.75 2.93
CA TYR A 213 -10.14 -21.86 1.54
C TYR A 213 -10.10 -23.30 1.02
N SER A 214 -10.50 -24.32 1.79
CA SER A 214 -10.45 -25.72 1.39
C SER A 214 -11.21 -26.02 0.08
N TYR A 215 -12.27 -25.27 -0.21
CA TYR A 215 -13.07 -25.43 -1.41
C TYR A 215 -12.35 -24.97 -2.69
N VAL A 216 -11.48 -23.96 -2.61
CA VAL A 216 -10.79 -23.44 -3.79
C VAL A 216 -9.65 -24.34 -4.27
N TRP A 217 -9.08 -25.18 -3.39
CA TRP A 217 -7.89 -25.97 -3.71
C TRP A 217 -8.15 -27.09 -4.73
N LYS A 218 -9.40 -27.48 -4.89
CA LYS A 218 -9.83 -28.50 -5.87
C LYS A 218 -10.20 -27.91 -7.22
N LEU A 219 -10.21 -26.58 -7.33
CA LEU A 219 -10.57 -25.88 -8.56
C LEU A 219 -9.36 -25.71 -9.48
N PRO A 220 -9.58 -25.57 -10.81
CA PRO A 220 -8.56 -25.16 -11.73
C PRO A 220 -7.95 -23.80 -11.32
N ARG A 221 -6.64 -23.60 -11.55
CA ARG A 221 -5.90 -22.39 -11.15
C ARG A 221 -6.62 -21.08 -11.49
N LYS A 222 -7.20 -20.99 -12.69
CA LYS A 222 -7.93 -19.78 -13.13
C LYS A 222 -9.15 -19.49 -12.25
N GLU A 223 -9.86 -20.53 -11.84
CA GLU A 223 -11.05 -20.40 -10.98
C GLU A 223 -10.65 -20.03 -9.55
N VAL A 224 -9.54 -20.60 -9.04
CA VAL A 224 -9.00 -20.20 -7.73
C VAL A 224 -8.66 -18.72 -7.71
N ILE A 225 -7.94 -18.23 -8.72
CA ILE A 225 -7.60 -16.81 -8.83
C ILE A 225 -8.87 -15.95 -8.86
N ALA A 226 -9.87 -16.32 -9.66
CA ALA A 226 -11.13 -15.59 -9.72
C ALA A 226 -11.83 -15.52 -8.37
N LYS A 227 -11.87 -16.65 -7.64
CA LYS A 227 -12.47 -16.73 -6.31
C LYS A 227 -11.73 -15.87 -5.27
N LEU A 228 -10.41 -15.90 -5.25
CA LEU A 228 -9.61 -15.06 -4.35
C LEU A 228 -9.81 -13.56 -4.65
N MET A 229 -9.94 -13.22 -5.93
CA MET A 229 -10.19 -11.85 -6.36
C MET A 229 -11.58 -11.32 -5.96
N GLU A 230 -12.58 -12.17 -5.74
CA GLU A 230 -13.92 -11.73 -5.28
C GLU A 230 -13.85 -10.93 -3.96
N GLY A 231 -12.84 -11.21 -3.10
CA GLY A 231 -12.63 -10.55 -1.81
C GLY A 231 -12.05 -9.14 -1.86
N TRP A 232 -11.68 -8.61 -3.02
CA TRP A 232 -10.89 -7.38 -3.12
C TRP A 232 -11.48 -6.16 -2.38
N ARG A 233 -12.81 -6.09 -2.28
CA ARG A 233 -13.51 -5.00 -1.57
C ARG A 233 -13.26 -4.97 -0.08
N THR A 234 -12.72 -6.04 0.50
CA THR A 234 -12.44 -6.15 1.94
C THR A 234 -10.98 -5.94 2.29
N TRP A 235 -10.06 -5.88 1.31
CA TRP A 235 -8.61 -5.89 1.57
C TRP A 235 -8.12 -4.67 2.36
N ASP A 236 -8.52 -3.47 1.96
CA ASP A 236 -8.14 -2.25 2.68
C ASP A 236 -8.83 -2.16 4.05
N MET A 237 -10.07 -2.65 4.18
CA MET A 237 -10.76 -2.73 5.46
C MET A 237 -10.11 -3.72 6.43
N TYR A 238 -9.60 -4.84 5.92
CA TYR A 238 -8.79 -5.77 6.71
C TYR A 238 -7.57 -5.05 7.29
N ALA A 239 -6.78 -4.36 6.45
CA ALA A 239 -5.61 -3.61 6.87
C ALA A 239 -5.96 -2.52 7.90
N LEU A 240 -7.05 -1.76 7.69
CA LEU A 240 -7.52 -0.73 8.62
C LEU A 240 -7.94 -1.35 9.98
N THR A 241 -8.62 -2.50 9.96
CA THR A 241 -9.04 -3.21 11.18
C THR A 241 -7.83 -3.69 11.99
N LEU A 242 -6.76 -4.14 11.32
CA LEU A 242 -5.51 -4.48 12.00
C LEU A 242 -4.89 -3.27 12.72
N LEU A 243 -4.91 -2.09 12.11
CA LEU A 243 -4.44 -0.86 12.77
C LEU A 243 -5.24 -0.53 14.02
N LEU A 244 -6.56 -0.69 14.00
CA LEU A 244 -7.43 -0.46 15.16
C LEU A 244 -7.13 -1.43 16.29
N SER A 245 -6.88 -2.70 15.98
CA SER A 245 -6.64 -3.74 17.00
C SER A 245 -5.29 -3.60 17.71
N GLN A 246 -4.33 -2.91 17.12
CA GLN A 246 -3.06 -2.52 17.74
C GLN A 246 -3.26 -1.45 18.84
N LYS A 247 -4.09 -1.69 19.80
CA LYS A 247 -4.76 -0.87 20.83
C LYS A 247 -3.97 0.23 21.58
N HIS A 248 -2.74 0.55 21.24
CA HIS A 248 -1.93 1.60 21.89
C HIS A 248 -1.10 2.42 20.90
N VAL A 249 -1.46 2.39 19.65
CA VAL A 249 -0.76 3.21 18.67
C VAL A 249 -1.32 4.62 18.74
N ASN A 250 -0.76 5.44 19.63
CA ASN A 250 -0.76 6.85 19.37
C ASN A 250 -0.15 7.04 18.00
N LEU A 251 -0.85 7.72 17.07
CA LEU A 251 -0.30 8.16 15.79
C LEU A 251 0.81 9.18 16.08
N HIS A 252 1.91 8.70 16.66
CA HIS A 252 3.14 9.44 16.79
C HIS A 252 3.87 9.29 15.48
N TYR A 253 3.62 10.22 14.56
CA TYR A 253 4.52 10.39 13.43
C TYR A 253 5.84 10.97 13.98
N ASP A 254 6.74 10.07 14.35
CA ASP A 254 8.11 10.43 14.64
C ASP A 254 8.90 10.43 13.32
N ALA A 255 8.94 11.59 12.68
CA ALA A 255 9.74 11.82 11.47
C ALA A 255 11.25 11.51 11.67
N THR A 256 11.67 11.24 12.91
CA THR A 256 13.07 10.92 13.24
C THR A 256 13.37 9.43 13.29
N LYS A 257 12.37 8.56 13.35
CA LYS A 257 12.56 7.09 13.26
C LYS A 257 12.85 6.66 11.84
N ARG A 258 14.14 6.65 11.52
CA ARG A 258 14.66 5.99 10.33
C ARG A 258 14.38 4.49 10.46
N LEU A 259 13.39 3.98 9.74
CA LEU A 259 13.26 2.54 9.54
C LEU A 259 14.56 2.02 8.93
N PRO A 260 15.07 0.85 9.38
CA PRO A 260 16.19 0.21 8.72
C PRO A 260 15.83 -0.02 7.24
N PRO A 261 16.79 0.11 6.31
CA PRO A 261 16.53 -0.12 4.90
C PRO A 261 15.94 -1.52 4.76
N ALA A 262 14.74 -1.61 4.21
CA ALA A 262 14.21 -2.89 3.75
C ALA A 262 15.27 -3.50 2.84
N ALA A 263 15.74 -4.69 3.20
CA ALA A 263 16.80 -5.37 2.48
C ALA A 263 16.44 -5.39 0.99
N SER A 264 17.39 -4.99 0.15
CA SER A 264 17.32 -4.90 -1.30
C SER A 264 17.05 -6.27 -1.94
N ARG A 265 15.83 -6.79 -1.82
CA ARG A 265 15.39 -8.04 -2.46
C ARG A 265 14.56 -7.82 -3.74
N PHE A 266 14.47 -6.58 -4.21
CA PHE A 266 13.72 -6.23 -5.42
C PHE A 266 14.63 -5.90 -6.61
N ALA A 267 15.74 -6.60 -6.77
CA ALA A 267 16.45 -6.69 -8.03
C ALA A 267 16.02 -7.99 -8.71
N GLY A 268 14.86 -7.98 -9.34
CA GLY A 268 14.47 -9.00 -10.33
C GLY A 268 14.87 -8.51 -11.72
N PRO A 269 15.03 -9.45 -12.69
CA PRO A 269 15.60 -9.20 -13.99
C PRO A 269 14.90 -8.15 -14.82
#